data_9a83cf6edbef4791fe2e97902711196d
#
_entry.id   9a83cf6edbef4791fe2e97902711196d
#
_cell.length_a   1.000
_cell.length_b   1.000
_cell.length_c   1.000
_cell.angle_alpha   90.00
_cell.angle_beta   90.00
_cell.angle_gamma   90.00
#
_symmetry.space_group_name_H-M   'P 1'
#
loop_
_entity.id
_entity.type
_entity.pdbx_description
1 polymer ?
#
loop_
_entity_poly.entity_id
_entity_poly.type
_entity_poly.pdbx_seq_one_letter_code
_entity_poly.pdbx_strand_id
1 'polypeptide(L)'
;NVTVMADKRCMSAAMFILLSVPVSKRKARKNTTFMIHYPSVELADGDYKARELSNIITELNSTGEAVRDAILGNIDCDARIIDSMMQGEQFFTEKTALALGIISEII
;
A
#
# COMPACT_ATOMS: atom_id res chain seq x y z
N ASN A 1 22.11 4.25 -6.03
CA ASN A 1 21.55 4.61 -7.32
C ASN A 1 20.68 3.51 -7.93
N VAL A 2 19.55 3.26 -7.26
CA VAL A 2 18.58 2.27 -7.73
C VAL A 2 17.34 2.99 -8.23
N THR A 3 16.89 2.66 -9.43
CA THR A 3 15.60 3.05 -9.98
C THR A 3 14.68 1.83 -9.87
N VAL A 4 13.47 2.04 -9.37
CA VAL A 4 12.46 0.98 -9.27
C VAL A 4 11.36 1.24 -10.28
N MET A 5 11.01 0.22 -11.04
CA MET A 5 9.95 0.28 -12.05
C MET A 5 8.83 -0.67 -11.71
N ALA A 6 7.61 -0.13 -11.57
CA ALA A 6 6.41 -0.93 -11.48
C ALA A 6 6.00 -1.38 -12.87
N ASP A 7 5.72 -2.68 -13.04
CA ASP A 7 5.33 -3.26 -14.31
C ASP A 7 4.17 -4.23 -14.12
N LYS A 8 3.07 -3.98 -14.80
CA LYS A 8 1.81 -4.73 -14.76
C LYS A 8 1.05 -4.57 -13.46
N ARG A 9 1.61 -4.98 -12.32
CA ARG A 9 0.97 -4.90 -11.01
C ARG A 9 1.96 -4.47 -9.95
N CYS A 10 1.52 -3.58 -9.07
CA CYS A 10 2.29 -3.15 -7.93
C CYS A 10 1.37 -3.11 -6.70
N MET A 11 1.44 -4.14 -5.86
CA MET A 11 0.54 -4.35 -4.73
C MET A 11 1.30 -4.90 -3.53
N SER A 12 0.77 -4.66 -2.32
CA SER A 12 1.31 -5.23 -1.08
C SER A 12 2.82 -4.97 -0.93
N ALA A 13 3.62 -6.02 -0.80
CA ALA A 13 5.08 -5.91 -0.64
C ALA A 13 5.75 -5.14 -1.78
N ALA A 14 5.25 -5.25 -3.01
CA ALA A 14 5.80 -4.53 -4.16
C ALA A 14 5.69 -3.02 -3.99
N MET A 15 4.63 -2.53 -3.34
CA MET A 15 4.50 -1.10 -3.01
C MET A 15 5.62 -0.62 -2.09
N PHE A 16 6.00 -1.41 -1.09
CA PHE A 16 7.08 -1.05 -0.19
C PHE A 16 8.43 -1.03 -0.88
N ILE A 17 8.65 -1.94 -1.81
CA ILE A 17 9.86 -1.93 -2.63
C ILE A 17 9.91 -0.65 -3.47
N LEU A 18 8.81 -0.29 -4.12
CA LEU A 18 8.71 0.94 -4.89
C LEU A 18 8.97 2.18 -4.03
N LEU A 19 8.37 2.23 -2.83
CA LEU A 19 8.48 3.37 -1.92
C LEU A 19 9.84 3.44 -1.20
N SER A 20 10.68 2.42 -1.32
CA SER A 20 11.99 2.37 -0.66
C SER A 20 13.02 3.32 -1.27
N VAL A 21 12.77 3.82 -2.47
CA VAL A 21 13.64 4.78 -3.15
C VAL A 21 12.97 6.15 -3.24
N PRO A 22 13.74 7.23 -3.44
CA PRO A 22 13.15 8.57 -3.63
C PRO A 22 12.19 8.60 -4.81
N VAL A 23 11.19 9.47 -4.76
CA VAL A 23 10.16 9.56 -5.79
C VAL A 23 10.75 9.75 -7.20
N SER A 24 11.84 10.48 -7.33
CA SER A 24 12.53 10.67 -8.61
C SER A 24 13.05 9.36 -9.23
N LYS A 25 13.17 8.30 -8.42
CA LYS A 25 13.62 6.98 -8.86
C LYS A 25 12.50 5.97 -8.99
N ARG A 26 11.24 6.41 -8.87
CA ARG A 26 10.06 5.54 -8.99
C ARG A 26 9.40 5.78 -10.33
N LYS A 27 9.26 4.70 -11.10
CA LYS A 27 8.68 4.74 -12.45
C LYS A 27 7.66 3.63 -12.62
N ALA A 28 6.78 3.78 -13.58
CA ALA A 28 5.84 2.73 -13.95
C ALA A 28 5.71 2.62 -15.47
N ARG A 29 5.42 1.43 -15.94
CA ARG A 29 5.04 1.22 -17.33
C ARG A 29 3.56 1.55 -17.51
N LYS A 30 3.19 1.87 -18.74
CA LYS A 30 1.79 2.04 -19.14
C LYS A 30 0.99 0.78 -18.79
N ASN A 31 -0.26 0.96 -18.40
CA ASN A 31 -1.17 -0.12 -18.04
C ASN A 31 -0.75 -0.91 -16.78
N THR A 32 -0.03 -0.26 -15.89
CA THR A 32 0.28 -0.83 -14.59
C THR A 32 -0.87 -0.57 -13.63
N THR A 33 -1.23 -1.57 -12.86
CA THR A 33 -2.28 -1.51 -11.84
C THR A 33 -1.64 -1.49 -10.46
N PHE A 34 -2.12 -0.59 -9.61
CA PHE A 34 -1.65 -0.41 -8.25
C PHE A 34 -2.76 -0.71 -7.26
N MET A 35 -2.40 -1.13 -6.07
CA MET A 35 -3.32 -1.22 -4.94
C MET A 35 -2.56 -1.06 -3.63
N ILE A 36 -3.14 -0.28 -2.73
CA ILE A 36 -2.73 -0.21 -1.32
C ILE A 36 -3.93 -0.61 -0.48
N HIS A 37 -3.70 -1.37 0.58
CA HIS A 37 -4.78 -1.84 1.45
C HIS A 37 -4.28 -2.05 2.87
N TYR A 38 -5.21 -2.01 3.82
CA TYR A 38 -4.91 -2.43 5.18
C TYR A 38 -4.66 -3.94 5.22
N PRO A 39 -3.79 -4.41 6.11
CA PRO A 39 -3.56 -5.84 6.26
C PRO A 39 -4.83 -6.55 6.73
N SER A 40 -4.98 -7.78 6.31
CA SER A 40 -6.08 -8.64 6.73
C SER A 40 -5.53 -10.00 7.14
N VAL A 41 -6.34 -10.74 7.89
CA VAL A 41 -6.01 -12.10 8.30
C VAL A 41 -7.16 -13.02 7.93
N GLU A 42 -6.81 -14.19 7.44
CA GLU A 42 -7.78 -15.27 7.22
C GLU A 42 -7.75 -16.18 8.44
N LEU A 43 -8.91 -16.36 9.08
CA LEU A 43 -9.03 -17.22 10.25
C LEU A 43 -9.47 -18.62 9.81
N ALA A 44 -8.81 -19.64 10.37
CA ALA A 44 -9.25 -21.02 10.18
C ALA A 44 -10.59 -21.25 10.88
N ASP A 45 -11.38 -22.23 10.39
CA ASP A 45 -12.62 -22.62 11.04
C ASP A 45 -12.33 -23.15 12.46
N GLY A 46 -13.21 -22.85 13.39
CA GLY A 46 -13.10 -23.29 14.78
C GLY A 46 -13.65 -22.29 15.76
N ASP A 47 -13.48 -22.60 17.03
CA ASP A 47 -13.92 -21.74 18.13
C ASP A 47 -12.78 -20.83 18.58
N TYR A 48 -13.09 -19.55 18.74
CA TYR A 48 -12.14 -18.54 19.20
C TYR A 48 -12.66 -17.89 20.47
N LYS A 49 -11.79 -17.78 21.46
CA LYS A 49 -12.12 -17.03 22.68
C LYS A 49 -11.95 -15.54 22.42
N ALA A 50 -12.69 -14.74 23.20
CA ALA A 50 -12.64 -13.28 23.09
C ALA A 50 -11.21 -12.73 23.19
N ARG A 51 -10.37 -13.31 24.05
CA ARG A 51 -8.98 -12.91 24.23
C ARG A 51 -8.15 -13.15 22.97
N GLU A 52 -8.37 -14.29 22.30
CA GLU A 52 -7.66 -14.63 21.06
C GLU A 52 -8.04 -13.64 19.95
N LEU A 53 -9.33 -13.36 19.79
CA LEU A 53 -9.81 -12.38 18.81
C LEU A 53 -9.30 -10.97 19.11
N SER A 54 -9.27 -10.58 20.37
CA SER A 54 -8.75 -9.28 20.81
C SER A 54 -7.27 -9.13 20.45
N ASN A 55 -6.46 -10.18 20.64
CA ASN A 55 -5.05 -10.17 20.29
C ASN A 55 -4.86 -10.03 18.78
N ILE A 56 -5.66 -10.73 17.98
CA ILE A 56 -5.62 -10.64 16.52
C ILE A 56 -5.96 -9.22 16.06
N ILE A 57 -7.01 -8.63 16.63
CA ILE A 57 -7.41 -7.26 16.32
C ILE A 57 -6.30 -6.26 16.65
N THR A 58 -5.67 -6.41 17.81
CA THR A 58 -4.57 -5.55 18.25
C THR A 58 -3.40 -5.62 17.28
N GLU A 59 -3.01 -6.82 16.85
CA GLU A 59 -1.94 -7.01 15.89
C GLU A 59 -2.27 -6.40 14.52
N LEU A 60 -3.50 -6.62 14.03
CA LEU A 60 -3.94 -6.06 12.76
C LEU A 60 -3.93 -4.53 12.78
N ASN A 61 -4.42 -3.92 13.85
CA ASN A 61 -4.42 -2.47 14.00
C ASN A 61 -3.00 -1.91 14.04
N SER A 62 -2.12 -2.52 14.82
CA SER A 62 -0.73 -2.10 14.94
C SER A 62 0.01 -2.21 13.59
N THR A 63 -0.18 -3.32 12.88
CA THR A 63 0.41 -3.53 11.56
C THR A 63 -0.17 -2.54 10.55
N GLY A 64 -1.48 -2.31 10.60
CA GLY A 64 -2.16 -1.35 9.72
C GLY A 64 -1.65 0.08 9.90
N GLU A 65 -1.44 0.51 11.13
CA GLU A 65 -0.85 1.83 11.42
C GLU A 65 0.57 1.94 10.89
N ALA A 66 1.38 0.91 11.07
CA ALA A 66 2.75 0.89 10.57
C ALA A 66 2.81 0.96 9.04
N VAL A 67 1.93 0.23 8.36
CA VAL A 67 1.79 0.27 6.89
C VAL A 67 1.36 1.66 6.42
N ARG A 68 0.35 2.23 7.06
CA ARG A 68 -0.14 3.58 6.76
C ARG A 68 0.95 4.62 6.93
N ASP A 69 1.66 4.58 8.04
CA ASP A 69 2.74 5.53 8.34
C ASP A 69 3.89 5.41 7.34
N ALA A 70 4.24 4.19 6.93
CA ALA A 70 5.26 3.96 5.92
C ALA A 70 4.84 4.56 4.56
N ILE A 71 3.59 4.41 4.18
CA ILE A 71 3.06 4.98 2.93
C ILE A 71 3.07 6.50 3.01
N LEU A 72 2.50 7.07 4.06
CA LEU A 72 2.42 8.53 4.23
C LEU A 72 3.78 9.19 4.39
N GLY A 73 4.74 8.49 4.98
CA GLY A 73 6.10 8.99 5.11
C GLY A 73 6.87 9.05 3.79
N ASN A 74 6.40 8.38 2.77
CA ASN A 74 7.07 8.27 1.47
C ASN A 74 6.27 8.85 0.29
N ILE A 75 5.07 9.36 0.55
CA ILE A 75 4.20 9.97 -0.46
C ILE A 75 3.72 11.32 0.06
N ASP A 76 3.86 12.36 -0.75
CA ASP A 76 3.35 13.69 -0.43
C ASP A 76 1.90 13.82 -0.91
N CYS A 77 0.98 13.42 -0.05
CA CYS A 77 -0.44 13.40 -0.40
C CYS A 77 -1.29 13.50 0.89
N ASP A 78 -2.55 13.92 0.75
CA ASP A 78 -3.48 14.02 1.87
C ASP A 78 -3.73 12.63 2.49
N ALA A 79 -3.55 12.53 3.79
CA ALA A 79 -3.75 11.29 4.55
C ALA A 79 -5.15 10.70 4.34
N ARG A 80 -6.17 11.54 4.16
CA ARG A 80 -7.54 11.09 3.95
C ARG A 80 -7.71 10.32 2.65
N ILE A 81 -6.96 10.72 1.61
CA ILE A 81 -6.98 10.03 0.32
C ILE A 81 -6.38 8.63 0.49
N ILE A 82 -5.23 8.53 1.17
CA ILE A 82 -4.57 7.26 1.44
C ILE A 82 -5.46 6.34 2.29
N ASP A 83 -6.06 6.86 3.35
CA ASP A 83 -6.98 6.08 4.20
C ASP A 83 -8.15 5.53 3.40
N SER A 84 -8.75 6.35 2.55
CA SER A 84 -9.87 5.93 1.69
C SER A 84 -9.46 4.81 0.73
N MET A 85 -8.28 4.92 0.12
CA MET A 85 -7.78 3.91 -0.81
C MET A 85 -7.45 2.60 -0.10
N MET A 86 -6.87 2.66 1.10
CA MET A 86 -6.54 1.47 1.89
C MET A 86 -7.78 0.73 2.37
N GLN A 87 -8.82 1.45 2.78
CA GLN A 87 -10.09 0.85 3.21
C GLN A 87 -10.89 0.28 2.04
N GLY A 88 -10.86 0.97 0.91
CA GLY A 88 -11.65 0.58 -0.25
C GLY A 88 -11.08 -0.59 -1.03
N GLU A 89 -9.83 -0.95 -0.83
CA GLU A 89 -9.14 -2.01 -1.58
C GLU A 89 -9.31 -1.88 -3.10
N GLN A 90 -9.31 -0.64 -3.59
CA GLN A 90 -9.54 -0.36 -4.99
C GLN A 90 -8.24 -0.32 -5.77
N PHE A 91 -8.28 -0.88 -6.96
CA PHE A 91 -7.17 -0.75 -7.90
C PHE A 91 -7.16 0.65 -8.50
N PHE A 92 -5.97 1.15 -8.77
CA PHE A 92 -5.82 2.41 -9.47
C PHE A 92 -4.71 2.32 -10.52
N THR A 93 -4.74 3.27 -11.45
CA THR A 93 -3.87 3.25 -12.63
C THR A 93 -2.54 3.96 -12.36
N GLU A 94 -1.60 3.80 -13.30
CA GLU A 94 -0.34 4.54 -13.30
C GLU A 94 -0.55 6.06 -13.36
N LYS A 95 -1.63 6.50 -13.99
CA LYS A 95 -1.97 7.94 -14.06
C LYS A 95 -2.34 8.48 -12.70
N THR A 96 -3.14 7.73 -11.95
CA THR A 96 -3.48 8.08 -10.57
C THR A 96 -2.24 8.03 -9.67
N ALA A 97 -1.39 7.00 -9.84
CA ALA A 97 -0.14 6.89 -9.10
C ALA A 97 0.78 8.09 -9.34
N LEU A 98 0.84 8.57 -10.57
CA LEU A 98 1.60 9.78 -10.91
C LEU A 98 1.02 11.01 -10.23
N ALA A 99 -0.30 11.17 -10.29
CA ALA A 99 -1.00 12.31 -9.67
C ALA A 99 -0.82 12.36 -8.16
N LEU A 100 -0.76 11.20 -7.50
CA LEU A 100 -0.57 11.08 -6.06
C LEU A 100 0.89 11.20 -5.61
N GLY A 101 1.83 11.27 -6.53
CA GLY A 101 3.26 11.32 -6.18
C GLY A 101 3.85 9.98 -5.76
N ILE A 102 3.20 8.88 -6.11
CA ILE A 102 3.73 7.53 -5.87
C ILE A 102 4.87 7.23 -6.84
N ILE A 103 4.74 7.68 -8.07
CA ILE A 103 5.76 7.57 -9.12
C ILE A 103 6.06 8.95 -9.70
N SER A 104 7.17 9.07 -10.38
CA SER A 104 7.58 10.32 -11.05
C SER A 104 7.43 10.30 -12.56
N GLU A 105 7.28 9.12 -13.17
CA GLU A 105 7.28 8.98 -14.62
C GLU A 105 6.54 7.71 -15.06
N ILE A 106 5.80 7.84 -16.16
CA ILE A 106 5.18 6.71 -16.87
C ILE A 106 5.98 6.47 -18.16
N ILE A 107 6.40 5.25 -18.34
CA ILE A 107 7.22 4.87 -19.50
C ILE A 107 6.41 4.07 -20.52
#